data_b707b8404668f5ada1716ca1652b0194
#
_entry.id   b707b8404668f5ada1716ca1652b0194
#
_cell.length_a   1.000
_cell.length_b   1.000
_cell.length_c   1.000
_cell.angle_alpha   90.00
_cell.angle_beta   90.00
_cell.angle_gamma   90.00
#
_symmetry.space_group_name_H-M   'P 1'
#
loop_
_entity.id
_entity.type
_entity.pdbx_description
1 polymer ?
#
loop_
_entity_poly.entity_id
_entity_poly.type
_entity_poly.pdbx_seq_one_letter_code
_entity_poly.pdbx_strand_id
1 'polypeptide(L)'
;MLTRCEQLTALVNASLPTSDILPVIIDEAFFTYLSEIYKYEFTCGEMEQKDDYPKLDKVLPVARKILDGRGYSQEVANGLAAALETRFKYLVRGKRGEVLNVYRSTPFNKLFNEPTVINLSKIANQKDKALIMSLLMLSLYEYRISAYNYDEEYRLKAQENKLLHLTVVEEAHNVLTRPSFDNTGVGNPQQVVADLFGNMLSEIRSYGEGLMLVDQVPTRLIDDAIRNTNYKIAHRLSAKEDVEVMAAALGLRVDQQSIIPLLQQGQAVITCDKDDAASWVKISKPKILL
;
A
#
# COMPACT_ATOMS: atom_id res chain seq x y z
N MET A 1 -8.99 -3.09 -15.71
CA MET A 1 -9.01 -4.51 -15.24
C MET A 1 -7.62 -5.13 -15.29
N LEU A 2 -6.92 -5.20 -16.42
CA LEU A 2 -5.56 -5.77 -16.50
C LEU A 2 -4.64 -5.20 -15.41
N THR A 3 -4.51 -3.89 -15.32
CA THR A 3 -3.70 -3.20 -14.30
C THR A 3 -4.04 -3.63 -12.87
N ARG A 4 -5.32 -3.85 -12.56
CA ARG A 4 -5.75 -4.33 -11.23
C ARG A 4 -5.27 -5.74 -10.96
N CYS A 5 -5.38 -6.65 -11.94
CA CYS A 5 -4.89 -8.03 -11.80
C CYS A 5 -3.38 -8.05 -11.59
N GLU A 6 -2.62 -7.29 -12.38
CA GLU A 6 -1.17 -7.13 -12.24
C GLU A 6 -0.77 -6.62 -10.85
N GLN A 7 -1.47 -5.60 -10.34
CA GLN A 7 -1.23 -5.04 -9.01
C GLN A 7 -1.54 -6.04 -7.89
N LEU A 8 -2.68 -6.73 -7.97
CA LEU A 8 -3.04 -7.77 -6.99
C LEU A 8 -2.02 -8.91 -7.01
N THR A 9 -1.61 -9.35 -8.21
CA THR A 9 -0.57 -10.37 -8.39
C THR A 9 0.76 -9.95 -7.77
N ALA A 10 1.17 -8.69 -8.00
CA ALA A 10 2.38 -8.13 -7.40
C ALA A 10 2.32 -8.14 -5.86
N LEU A 11 1.19 -7.71 -5.27
CA LEU A 11 0.99 -7.73 -3.81
C LEU A 11 1.02 -9.15 -3.23
N VAL A 12 0.36 -10.10 -3.89
CA VAL A 12 0.37 -11.50 -3.47
C VAL A 12 1.78 -12.08 -3.53
N ASN A 13 2.52 -11.83 -4.61
CA ASN A 13 3.89 -12.31 -4.79
C ASN A 13 4.88 -11.66 -3.82
N ALA A 14 4.72 -10.38 -3.50
CA ALA A 14 5.55 -9.71 -2.49
C ALA A 14 5.36 -10.30 -1.09
N SER A 15 4.12 -10.71 -0.79
CA SER A 15 3.78 -11.33 0.51
C SER A 15 4.19 -12.80 0.59
N LEU A 16 4.12 -13.50 -0.54
CA LEU A 16 4.38 -14.94 -0.68
C LEU A 16 5.27 -15.21 -1.90
N PRO A 17 6.58 -14.94 -1.82
CA PRO A 17 7.49 -15.10 -2.95
C PRO A 17 7.35 -16.45 -3.66
N THR A 18 7.37 -16.41 -4.99
CA THR A 18 7.13 -17.57 -5.85
C THR A 18 8.28 -17.77 -6.82
N SER A 19 8.36 -18.96 -7.44
CA SER A 19 9.17 -19.19 -8.64
C SER A 19 8.58 -18.50 -9.86
N ASP A 20 9.37 -18.28 -10.90
CA ASP A 20 9.10 -17.41 -12.07
C ASP A 20 7.78 -17.69 -12.82
N ILE A 21 7.27 -18.90 -12.76
CA ILE A 21 6.07 -19.33 -13.51
C ILE A 21 4.78 -19.02 -12.74
N LEU A 22 4.79 -19.14 -11.41
CA LEU A 22 3.57 -18.98 -10.60
C LEU A 22 2.94 -17.60 -10.66
N PRO A 23 3.70 -16.48 -10.68
CA PRO A 23 3.13 -15.15 -10.87
C PRO A 23 2.26 -15.03 -12.12
N VAL A 24 2.73 -15.59 -13.24
CA VAL A 24 1.99 -15.56 -14.52
C VAL A 24 0.68 -16.34 -14.43
N ILE A 25 0.70 -17.52 -13.79
CA ILE A 25 -0.51 -18.33 -13.59
C ILE A 25 -1.50 -17.63 -12.66
N ILE A 26 -1.01 -16.99 -11.62
CA ILE A 26 -1.84 -16.24 -10.65
C ILE A 26 -2.49 -15.04 -11.34
N ASP A 27 -1.74 -14.29 -12.13
CA ASP A 27 -2.24 -13.13 -12.88
C ASP A 27 -3.35 -13.54 -13.87
N GLU A 28 -3.08 -14.54 -14.69
CA GLU A 28 -4.05 -15.10 -15.63
C GLU A 28 -5.31 -15.64 -14.92
N ALA A 29 -5.13 -16.25 -13.75
CA ALA A 29 -6.24 -16.76 -12.94
C ALA A 29 -7.10 -15.62 -12.35
N PHE A 30 -6.50 -14.54 -11.87
CA PHE A 30 -7.25 -13.36 -11.43
C PHE A 30 -8.01 -12.75 -12.61
N PHE A 31 -7.33 -12.55 -13.74
CA PHE A 31 -7.98 -12.00 -14.92
C PHE A 31 -9.15 -12.86 -15.40
N THR A 32 -8.94 -14.15 -15.60
CA THR A 32 -9.98 -15.08 -16.05
C THR A 32 -11.15 -15.14 -15.05
N TYR A 33 -10.85 -15.20 -13.76
CA TYR A 33 -11.89 -15.28 -12.75
C TYR A 33 -12.74 -13.99 -12.72
N LEU A 34 -12.11 -12.85 -12.72
CA LEU A 34 -12.81 -11.56 -12.63
C LEU A 34 -13.54 -11.20 -13.92
N SER A 35 -12.94 -11.42 -15.10
CA SER A 35 -13.50 -11.03 -16.39
C SER A 35 -14.52 -12.04 -16.93
N GLU A 36 -14.20 -13.32 -16.92
CA GLU A 36 -14.99 -14.33 -17.62
C GLU A 36 -16.01 -15.03 -16.72
N ILE A 37 -15.60 -15.38 -15.49
CA ILE A 37 -16.43 -16.19 -14.58
C ILE A 37 -17.33 -15.27 -13.77
N TYR A 38 -16.77 -14.23 -13.17
CA TYR A 38 -17.52 -13.28 -12.33
C TYR A 38 -18.19 -12.19 -13.16
N LYS A 39 -17.76 -12.01 -14.43
CA LYS A 39 -18.25 -10.96 -15.33
C LYS A 39 -18.27 -9.58 -14.66
N TYR A 40 -17.17 -9.29 -13.97
CA TYR A 40 -17.00 -8.02 -13.29
C TYR A 40 -16.82 -6.93 -14.34
N GLU A 41 -17.92 -6.27 -14.68
CA GLU A 41 -17.87 -5.05 -15.44
C GLU A 41 -17.45 -3.93 -14.50
N PHE A 42 -16.24 -3.40 -14.71
CA PHE A 42 -15.83 -2.14 -14.11
C PHE A 42 -16.61 -1.01 -14.78
N THR A 43 -17.90 -0.95 -14.53
CA THR A 43 -18.70 0.22 -14.87
C THR A 43 -18.43 1.25 -13.79
N CYS A 44 -17.69 2.25 -14.19
CA CYS A 44 -17.42 3.43 -13.42
C CYS A 44 -18.71 4.20 -13.17
N GLY A 45 -18.99 4.50 -11.92
CA GLY A 45 -20.03 5.42 -11.50
C GLY A 45 -21.01 4.85 -10.50
N GLU A 46 -21.50 3.65 -10.68
CA GLU A 46 -22.37 2.99 -9.72
C GLU A 46 -21.79 1.62 -9.41
N MET A 47 -21.05 1.53 -8.32
CA MET A 47 -20.90 0.24 -7.67
C MET A 47 -22.30 -0.12 -7.13
N GLU A 48 -23.16 -0.66 -7.99
CA GLU A 48 -24.28 -1.45 -7.49
C GLU A 48 -23.70 -2.41 -6.47
N GLN A 49 -24.24 -2.38 -5.25
CA GLN A 49 -23.93 -3.35 -4.21
C GLN A 49 -24.38 -4.71 -4.76
N LYS A 50 -23.49 -5.38 -5.52
CA LYS A 50 -23.69 -6.79 -5.79
C LYS A 50 -23.60 -7.47 -4.43
N ASP A 51 -24.62 -8.25 -4.10
CA ASP A 51 -24.71 -8.95 -2.81
C ASP A 51 -23.52 -9.89 -2.57
N ASP A 52 -22.80 -10.28 -3.62
CA ASP A 52 -21.68 -11.22 -3.55
C ASP A 52 -20.44 -10.70 -4.28
N TYR A 53 -19.39 -10.39 -3.52
CA TYR A 53 -18.06 -10.10 -4.08
C TYR A 53 -17.30 -11.38 -4.44
N PRO A 54 -16.36 -11.33 -5.44
CA PRO A 54 -15.55 -12.47 -5.81
C PRO A 54 -14.65 -12.88 -4.63
N LYS A 55 -14.81 -14.14 -4.19
CA LYS A 55 -13.98 -14.68 -3.11
C LYS A 55 -12.62 -15.16 -3.62
N LEU A 56 -11.60 -14.93 -2.82
CA LEU A 56 -10.23 -15.29 -3.15
C LEU A 56 -10.04 -16.82 -3.30
N ASP A 57 -10.78 -17.63 -2.53
CA ASP A 57 -10.73 -19.11 -2.65
C ASP A 57 -11.23 -19.64 -4.00
N LYS A 58 -12.01 -18.85 -4.74
CA LYS A 58 -12.50 -19.23 -6.07
C LYS A 58 -11.49 -19.04 -7.18
N VAL A 59 -10.41 -18.32 -6.94
CA VAL A 59 -9.31 -18.12 -7.90
C VAL A 59 -8.47 -19.39 -8.02
N LEU A 60 -8.28 -20.16 -6.94
CA LEU A 60 -7.45 -21.38 -6.94
C LEU A 60 -7.91 -22.45 -7.95
N PRO A 61 -9.20 -22.80 -8.06
CA PRO A 61 -9.66 -23.74 -9.10
C PRO A 61 -9.36 -23.25 -10.51
N VAL A 62 -9.44 -21.95 -10.76
CA VAL A 62 -9.14 -21.35 -12.07
C VAL A 62 -7.63 -21.47 -12.35
N ALA A 63 -6.78 -21.12 -11.39
CA ALA A 63 -5.32 -21.27 -11.50
C ALA A 63 -4.90 -22.71 -11.79
N ARG A 64 -5.56 -23.69 -11.16
CA ARG A 64 -5.32 -25.12 -11.43
C ARG A 64 -5.69 -25.49 -12.85
N LYS A 65 -6.87 -25.10 -13.32
CA LYS A 65 -7.31 -25.36 -14.70
C LYS A 65 -6.35 -24.76 -15.74
N ILE A 66 -5.84 -23.57 -15.51
CA ILE A 66 -4.84 -22.91 -16.36
C ILE A 66 -3.54 -23.75 -16.35
N LEU A 67 -3.08 -24.16 -15.17
CA LEU A 67 -1.88 -24.99 -15.02
C LEU A 67 -2.00 -26.31 -15.77
N ASP A 68 -3.13 -27.00 -15.63
CA ASP A 68 -3.40 -28.29 -16.31
C ASP A 68 -3.39 -28.15 -17.84
N GLY A 69 -3.83 -26.99 -18.36
CA GLY A 69 -3.83 -26.67 -19.79
C GLY A 69 -2.44 -26.35 -20.37
N ARG A 70 -1.41 -26.14 -19.54
CA ARG A 70 -0.07 -25.73 -20.00
C ARG A 70 0.81 -26.87 -20.52
N GLY A 71 0.40 -28.13 -20.36
CA GLY A 71 1.14 -29.30 -20.90
C GLY A 71 2.48 -29.58 -20.20
N TYR A 72 2.65 -29.17 -18.95
CA TYR A 72 3.82 -29.53 -18.15
C TYR A 72 3.89 -31.02 -17.88
N SER A 73 5.10 -31.55 -17.62
CA SER A 73 5.22 -32.94 -17.12
C SER A 73 4.44 -33.09 -15.80
N GLN A 74 3.94 -34.31 -15.54
CA GLN A 74 3.13 -34.59 -14.35
C GLN A 74 3.82 -34.19 -13.04
N GLU A 75 5.13 -34.38 -12.96
CA GLU A 75 5.92 -34.01 -11.76
C GLU A 75 5.97 -32.52 -11.55
N VAL A 76 6.25 -31.74 -12.61
CA VAL A 76 6.27 -30.28 -12.57
C VAL A 76 4.89 -29.72 -12.26
N ALA A 77 3.84 -30.21 -12.92
CA ALA A 77 2.47 -29.79 -12.69
C ALA A 77 2.03 -30.03 -11.24
N ASN A 78 2.34 -31.20 -10.67
CA ASN A 78 2.03 -31.51 -9.27
C ASN A 78 2.78 -30.57 -8.30
N GLY A 79 4.05 -30.29 -8.56
CA GLY A 79 4.84 -29.35 -7.75
C GLY A 79 4.27 -27.93 -7.75
N LEU A 80 3.94 -27.41 -8.93
CA LEU A 80 3.33 -26.08 -9.09
C LEU A 80 1.93 -26.03 -8.46
N ALA A 81 1.11 -27.08 -8.64
CA ALA A 81 -0.21 -27.16 -8.02
C ALA A 81 -0.15 -27.15 -6.49
N ALA A 82 0.77 -27.91 -5.89
CA ALA A 82 1.00 -27.92 -4.44
C ALA A 82 1.47 -26.54 -3.93
N ALA A 83 2.31 -25.87 -4.70
CA ALA A 83 2.78 -24.51 -4.38
C ALA A 83 1.66 -23.47 -4.44
N LEU A 84 0.79 -23.51 -5.47
CA LEU A 84 -0.42 -22.67 -5.58
C LEU A 84 -1.36 -22.92 -4.40
N GLU A 85 -1.67 -24.19 -4.13
CA GLU A 85 -2.56 -24.57 -3.02
C GLU A 85 -2.08 -24.04 -1.67
N THR A 86 -0.80 -24.18 -1.39
CA THR A 86 -0.20 -23.72 -0.14
C THR A 86 -0.38 -22.20 0.02
N ARG A 87 -0.18 -21.44 -1.04
CA ARG A 87 -0.30 -19.98 -1.03
C ARG A 87 -1.74 -19.51 -0.88
N PHE A 88 -2.66 -20.03 -1.68
CA PHE A 88 -4.06 -19.67 -1.57
C PHE A 88 -4.65 -20.09 -0.22
N LYS A 89 -4.34 -21.31 0.26
CA LYS A 89 -4.74 -21.74 1.62
C LYS A 89 -4.19 -20.82 2.71
N TYR A 90 -2.95 -20.34 2.53
CA TYR A 90 -2.38 -19.36 3.45
C TYR A 90 -3.19 -18.05 3.49
N LEU A 91 -3.58 -17.51 2.34
CA LEU A 91 -4.34 -16.25 2.25
C LEU A 91 -5.75 -16.37 2.81
N VAL A 92 -6.43 -17.52 2.64
CA VAL A 92 -7.83 -17.70 3.06
C VAL A 92 -7.98 -18.31 4.46
N ARG A 93 -6.90 -18.59 5.17
CA ARG A 93 -6.95 -19.25 6.48
C ARG A 93 -6.90 -18.27 7.63
N GLY A 94 -7.67 -18.55 8.70
CA GLY A 94 -7.65 -17.80 9.97
C GLY A 94 -8.09 -16.36 9.79
N LYS A 95 -7.51 -15.45 10.59
CA LYS A 95 -7.87 -14.02 10.56
C LYS A 95 -7.69 -13.33 9.20
N ARG A 96 -6.72 -13.78 8.41
CA ARG A 96 -6.57 -13.29 7.03
C ARG A 96 -7.78 -13.63 6.18
N GLY A 97 -8.22 -14.89 6.23
CA GLY A 97 -9.39 -15.33 5.48
C GLY A 97 -10.67 -14.60 5.89
N GLU A 98 -10.80 -14.26 7.17
CA GLU A 98 -11.93 -13.45 7.65
C GLU A 98 -11.96 -12.04 7.05
N VAL A 99 -10.80 -11.52 6.62
CA VAL A 99 -10.67 -10.19 5.99
C VAL A 99 -10.64 -10.27 4.47
N LEU A 100 -9.88 -11.22 3.91
CA LEU A 100 -9.57 -11.28 2.48
C LEU A 100 -10.53 -12.17 1.66
N ASN A 101 -11.25 -13.10 2.32
CA ASN A 101 -12.09 -14.09 1.64
C ASN A 101 -13.56 -13.97 2.04
N VAL A 102 -14.14 -12.80 1.84
CA VAL A 102 -15.50 -12.45 2.26
C VAL A 102 -16.39 -12.15 1.05
N TYR A 103 -17.69 -12.42 1.17
CA TYR A 103 -18.69 -12.03 0.17
C TYR A 103 -19.07 -10.56 0.27
N ARG A 104 -19.01 -9.99 1.47
CA ARG A 104 -19.37 -8.58 1.72
C ARG A 104 -18.18 -7.85 2.32
N SER A 105 -17.80 -6.75 1.69
CA SER A 105 -16.76 -5.83 2.19
C SER A 105 -17.41 -4.59 2.81
N THR A 106 -16.65 -3.85 3.61
CA THR A 106 -17.05 -2.50 4.00
C THR A 106 -17.11 -1.62 2.74
N PRO A 107 -18.21 -0.91 2.50
CA PRO A 107 -18.32 -0.02 1.34
C PRO A 107 -17.19 1.03 1.34
N PHE A 108 -16.56 1.25 0.20
CA PHE A 108 -15.40 2.14 0.09
C PHE A 108 -15.75 3.60 0.37
N ASN A 109 -16.97 4.06 0.02
CA ASN A 109 -17.44 5.39 0.38
C ASN A 109 -17.48 5.59 1.90
N LYS A 110 -17.92 4.58 2.65
CA LYS A 110 -17.90 4.61 4.11
C LYS A 110 -16.48 4.52 4.66
N LEU A 111 -15.65 3.64 4.08
CA LEU A 111 -14.29 3.42 4.55
C LEU A 111 -13.37 4.62 4.31
N PHE A 112 -13.52 5.31 3.17
CA PHE A 112 -12.59 6.34 2.71
C PHE A 112 -13.13 7.78 2.74
N ASN A 113 -14.41 8.00 3.05
CA ASN A 113 -14.97 9.35 3.16
C ASN A 113 -15.41 9.70 4.59
N GLU A 114 -15.60 8.71 5.46
CA GLU A 114 -15.95 8.96 6.86
C GLU A 114 -14.68 8.89 7.74
N PRO A 115 -14.67 9.58 8.91
CA PRO A 115 -13.60 9.41 9.88
C PRO A 115 -13.50 7.96 10.35
N THR A 116 -12.47 7.26 9.90
CA THR A 116 -12.31 5.82 10.11
C THR A 116 -10.94 5.49 10.71
N VAL A 117 -10.91 4.58 11.69
CA VAL A 117 -9.68 4.03 12.25
C VAL A 117 -9.61 2.53 11.95
N ILE A 118 -8.60 2.11 11.20
CA ILE A 118 -8.35 0.71 10.88
C ILE A 118 -7.29 0.17 11.82
N ASN A 119 -7.70 -0.63 12.80
CA ASN A 119 -6.81 -1.17 13.82
C ASN A 119 -6.27 -2.55 13.43
N LEU A 120 -4.99 -2.63 13.09
CA LEU A 120 -4.30 -3.87 12.72
C LEU A 120 -3.53 -4.52 13.87
N SER A 121 -3.67 -4.06 15.11
CA SER A 121 -2.91 -4.57 16.27
C SER A 121 -3.16 -6.05 16.54
N LYS A 122 -4.34 -6.58 16.20
CA LYS A 122 -4.69 -7.99 16.37
C LYS A 122 -4.08 -8.94 15.34
N ILE A 123 -3.46 -8.39 14.28
CA ILE A 123 -2.75 -9.18 13.27
C ILE A 123 -1.31 -9.33 13.73
N ALA A 124 -0.93 -10.52 14.18
CA ALA A 124 0.39 -10.75 14.75
C ALA A 124 1.53 -10.77 13.71
N ASN A 125 1.25 -11.25 12.49
CA ASN A 125 2.27 -11.42 11.46
C ASN A 125 2.48 -10.12 10.68
N GLN A 126 3.71 -9.62 10.61
CA GLN A 126 4.06 -8.39 9.89
C GLN A 126 3.79 -8.47 8.38
N LYS A 127 4.01 -9.63 7.75
CA LYS A 127 3.71 -9.83 6.32
C LYS A 127 2.20 -9.71 6.04
N ASP A 128 1.37 -10.18 6.97
CA ASP A 128 -0.08 -10.06 6.86
C ASP A 128 -0.54 -8.61 7.03
N LYS A 129 0.06 -7.87 7.98
CA LYS A 129 -0.19 -6.44 8.13
C LYS A 129 0.18 -5.69 6.86
N ALA A 130 1.39 -5.94 6.35
CA ALA A 130 1.88 -5.33 5.13
C ALA A 130 0.92 -5.60 3.94
N LEU A 131 0.49 -6.85 3.74
CA LEU A 131 -0.45 -7.20 2.69
C LEU A 131 -1.79 -6.45 2.82
N ILE A 132 -2.38 -6.43 4.02
CA ILE A 132 -3.66 -5.75 4.25
C ILE A 132 -3.51 -4.24 4.07
N MET A 133 -2.46 -3.64 4.61
CA MET A 133 -2.17 -2.22 4.42
C MET A 133 -1.99 -1.89 2.93
N SER A 134 -1.24 -2.72 2.19
CA SER A 134 -1.03 -2.52 0.76
C SER A 134 -2.33 -2.62 -0.05
N LEU A 135 -3.20 -3.58 0.28
CA LEU A 135 -4.51 -3.70 -0.35
C LEU A 135 -5.41 -2.50 -0.04
N LEU A 136 -5.38 -1.99 1.19
CA LEU A 136 -6.13 -0.79 1.58
C LEU A 136 -5.63 0.45 0.84
N MET A 137 -4.32 0.63 0.75
CA MET A 137 -3.70 1.75 0.03
C MET A 137 -4.03 1.70 -1.47
N LEU A 138 -3.94 0.51 -2.08
CA LEU A 138 -4.32 0.31 -3.48
C LEU A 138 -5.81 0.62 -3.70
N SER A 139 -6.68 0.13 -2.82
CA SER A 139 -8.13 0.39 -2.90
C SER A 139 -8.47 1.86 -2.70
N LEU A 140 -7.78 2.57 -1.80
CA LEU A 140 -7.90 4.01 -1.63
C LEU A 140 -7.53 4.75 -2.92
N TYR A 141 -6.39 4.41 -3.49
CA TYR A 141 -5.90 5.05 -4.72
C TYR A 141 -6.88 4.88 -5.87
N GLU A 142 -7.36 3.67 -6.11
CA GLU A 142 -8.35 3.38 -7.15
C GLU A 142 -9.68 4.09 -6.89
N TYR A 143 -10.11 4.13 -5.62
CA TYR A 143 -11.33 4.84 -5.24
C TYR A 143 -11.22 6.34 -5.53
N ARG A 144 -10.07 6.98 -5.23
CA ARG A 144 -9.84 8.39 -5.50
C ARG A 144 -9.78 8.69 -7.00
N ILE A 145 -9.11 7.85 -7.78
CA ILE A 145 -9.11 7.96 -9.25
C ILE A 145 -10.53 7.84 -9.81
N SER A 146 -11.30 6.88 -9.30
CA SER A 146 -12.69 6.70 -9.74
C SER A 146 -13.55 7.92 -9.39
N ALA A 147 -13.48 8.41 -8.14
CA ALA A 147 -14.20 9.59 -7.73
C ALA A 147 -13.83 10.82 -8.59
N TYR A 148 -12.54 11.03 -8.86
CA TYR A 148 -12.08 12.13 -9.70
C TYR A 148 -12.59 12.04 -11.15
N ASN A 149 -12.64 10.85 -11.71
CA ASN A 149 -13.03 10.66 -13.10
C ASN A 149 -14.54 10.71 -13.34
N TYR A 150 -15.34 10.27 -12.36
CA TYR A 150 -16.77 10.01 -12.56
C TYR A 150 -17.70 10.86 -11.68
N ASP A 151 -17.17 11.54 -10.65
CA ASP A 151 -17.91 12.51 -9.84
C ASP A 151 -17.41 13.92 -10.16
N GLU A 152 -18.23 14.70 -10.87
CA GLU A 152 -17.89 16.05 -11.29
C GLU A 152 -17.70 17.00 -10.10
N GLU A 153 -18.54 16.89 -9.08
CA GLU A 153 -18.44 17.72 -7.87
C GLU A 153 -17.14 17.43 -7.13
N TYR A 154 -16.78 16.15 -6.98
CA TYR A 154 -15.52 15.73 -6.38
C TYR A 154 -14.33 16.26 -7.18
N ARG A 155 -14.35 16.09 -8.50
CA ARG A 155 -13.27 16.56 -9.40
C ARG A 155 -13.05 18.06 -9.30
N LEU A 156 -14.11 18.86 -9.32
CA LEU A 156 -14.00 20.31 -9.19
C LEU A 156 -13.36 20.71 -7.85
N LYS A 157 -13.78 20.09 -6.74
CA LYS A 157 -13.17 20.31 -5.42
C LYS A 157 -11.69 19.94 -5.39
N ALA A 158 -11.31 18.82 -6.00
CA ALA A 158 -9.91 18.38 -6.07
C ALA A 158 -9.05 19.33 -6.91
N GLN A 159 -9.58 19.84 -8.03
CA GLN A 159 -8.90 20.80 -8.91
C GLN A 159 -8.63 22.17 -8.25
N GLU A 160 -9.41 22.55 -7.25
CA GLU A 160 -9.13 23.75 -6.44
C GLU A 160 -7.91 23.56 -5.51
N ASN A 161 -7.16 22.48 -5.63
CA ASN A 161 -6.03 22.10 -4.76
C ASN A 161 -6.40 22.04 -3.26
N LYS A 162 -7.64 21.71 -2.96
CA LYS A 162 -8.10 21.50 -1.60
C LYS A 162 -7.77 20.08 -1.14
N LEU A 163 -7.31 19.97 0.09
CA LEU A 163 -7.24 18.69 0.79
C LEU A 163 -8.67 18.25 1.12
N LEU A 164 -9.16 17.22 0.44
CA LEU A 164 -10.53 16.71 0.66
C LEU A 164 -10.55 15.63 1.73
N HIS A 165 -9.47 14.84 1.82
CA HIS A 165 -9.33 13.79 2.79
C HIS A 165 -7.84 13.60 3.15
N LEU A 166 -7.56 13.13 4.36
CA LEU A 166 -6.21 12.84 4.85
C LEU A 166 -6.17 11.42 5.39
N THR A 167 -5.32 10.59 4.79
CA THR A 167 -5.01 9.25 5.30
C THR A 167 -3.70 9.28 6.09
N VAL A 168 -3.75 8.82 7.33
CA VAL A 168 -2.56 8.67 8.19
C VAL A 168 -2.15 7.20 8.20
N VAL A 169 -0.90 6.93 7.82
CA VAL A 169 -0.31 5.59 7.78
C VAL A 169 0.76 5.50 8.85
N GLU A 170 0.47 4.82 9.94
CA GLU A 170 1.44 4.51 10.99
C GLU A 170 2.29 3.29 10.61
N GLU A 171 3.55 3.27 11.06
CA GLU A 171 4.53 2.22 10.71
C GLU A 171 4.61 2.07 9.18
N ALA A 172 4.76 3.18 8.48
CA ALA A 172 4.69 3.28 7.02
C ALA A 172 5.67 2.32 6.30
N HIS A 173 6.78 1.95 6.95
CA HIS A 173 7.72 0.96 6.47
C HIS A 173 7.09 -0.43 6.21
N ASN A 174 5.91 -0.74 6.76
CA ASN A 174 5.23 -1.99 6.45
C ASN A 174 4.70 -2.04 5.00
N VAL A 175 4.44 -0.88 4.38
CA VAL A 175 3.96 -0.75 3.00
C VAL A 175 5.05 -0.21 2.09
N LEU A 176 5.77 0.79 2.57
CA LEU A 176 6.75 1.56 1.80
C LEU A 176 8.19 1.10 2.14
N THR A 177 8.39 -0.22 2.26
CA THR A 177 9.70 -0.80 2.60
C THR A 177 10.67 -0.69 1.44
N ARG A 178 11.87 -0.19 1.72
CA ARG A 178 12.99 -0.25 0.77
C ARG A 178 13.31 -1.71 0.41
N PRO A 179 13.26 -2.08 -0.87
CA PRO A 179 13.55 -3.45 -1.29
C PRO A 179 14.95 -3.87 -0.88
N SER A 180 15.07 -5.11 -0.39
CA SER A 180 16.40 -5.71 -0.18
C SER A 180 17.00 -6.10 -1.54
N PHE A 181 18.28 -5.81 -1.74
CA PHE A 181 19.01 -6.23 -2.93
C PHE A 181 19.31 -7.73 -2.83
N ASP A 182 18.39 -8.57 -3.31
CA ASP A 182 18.73 -9.97 -3.59
C ASP A 182 19.26 -10.08 -5.02
N ASN A 183 20.52 -10.53 -5.13
CA ASN A 183 21.26 -10.71 -6.41
C ASN A 183 20.71 -11.89 -7.26
N THR A 184 19.46 -12.25 -7.16
CA THR A 184 18.91 -13.44 -7.83
C THR A 184 18.49 -13.21 -9.29
N GLY A 185 18.66 -12.00 -9.84
CA GLY A 185 18.42 -11.72 -11.28
C GLY A 185 16.95 -11.82 -11.75
N VAL A 186 16.06 -12.25 -10.90
CA VAL A 186 14.61 -12.30 -11.15
C VAL A 186 14.00 -11.03 -10.59
N GLY A 187 13.08 -10.41 -11.31
CA GLY A 187 12.41 -9.18 -10.88
C GLY A 187 11.93 -9.30 -9.42
N ASN A 188 12.44 -8.43 -8.56
CA ASN A 188 12.11 -8.45 -7.14
C ASN A 188 10.65 -7.99 -6.95
N PRO A 189 9.70 -8.85 -6.50
CA PRO A 189 8.31 -8.47 -6.30
C PRO A 189 8.15 -7.29 -5.33
N GLN A 190 9.05 -7.14 -4.36
CA GLN A 190 9.05 -6.01 -3.44
C GLN A 190 9.37 -4.69 -4.17
N GLN A 191 10.24 -4.72 -5.19
CA GLN A 191 10.51 -3.55 -6.01
C GLN A 191 9.27 -3.11 -6.79
N VAL A 192 8.53 -4.05 -7.39
CA VAL A 192 7.30 -3.74 -8.12
C VAL A 192 6.27 -3.06 -7.20
N VAL A 193 6.14 -3.52 -5.97
CA VAL A 193 5.26 -2.91 -4.96
C VAL A 193 5.77 -1.53 -4.53
N ALA A 194 7.09 -1.38 -4.35
CA ALA A 194 7.70 -0.10 -4.02
C ALA A 194 7.48 0.94 -5.14
N ASP A 195 7.65 0.54 -6.40
CA ASP A 195 7.43 1.39 -7.57
C ASP A 195 5.94 1.78 -7.69
N LEU A 196 5.02 0.84 -7.45
CA LEU A 196 3.59 1.10 -7.43
C LEU A 196 3.22 2.19 -6.42
N PHE A 197 3.73 2.08 -5.20
CA PHE A 197 3.45 3.06 -4.15
C PHE A 197 4.22 4.36 -4.35
N GLY A 198 5.42 4.33 -4.92
CA GLY A 198 6.15 5.53 -5.32
C GLY A 198 5.36 6.37 -6.33
N ASN A 199 4.82 5.73 -7.35
CA ASN A 199 3.94 6.38 -8.34
C ASN A 199 2.65 6.92 -7.68
N MET A 200 2.01 6.12 -6.83
CA MET A 200 0.83 6.56 -6.08
C MET A 200 1.11 7.82 -5.23
N LEU A 201 2.24 7.87 -4.52
CA LEU A 201 2.62 9.03 -3.70
C LEU A 201 2.78 10.31 -4.53
N SER A 202 3.26 10.19 -5.77
CA SER A 202 3.42 11.34 -6.66
C SER A 202 2.10 11.88 -7.22
N GLU A 203 1.10 11.02 -7.37
CA GLU A 203 -0.15 11.34 -8.08
C GLU A 203 -1.36 11.60 -7.19
N ILE A 204 -1.44 10.92 -6.03
CA ILE A 204 -2.66 10.86 -5.21
C ILE A 204 -3.15 12.24 -4.74
N ARG A 205 -2.21 13.19 -4.60
CA ARG A 205 -2.52 14.58 -4.26
C ARG A 205 -3.43 15.24 -5.30
N SER A 206 -3.24 14.94 -6.60
CA SER A 206 -4.05 15.52 -7.67
C SER A 206 -5.51 15.08 -7.60
N TYR A 207 -5.78 13.98 -6.89
CA TYR A 207 -7.11 13.46 -6.63
C TYR A 207 -7.71 13.95 -5.28
N GLY A 208 -7.11 14.97 -4.66
CA GLY A 208 -7.62 15.56 -3.41
C GLY A 208 -7.31 14.77 -2.14
N GLU A 209 -6.48 13.75 -2.22
CA GLU A 209 -6.06 12.93 -1.07
C GLU A 209 -4.69 13.37 -0.55
N GLY A 210 -4.58 13.60 0.76
CA GLY A 210 -3.32 13.78 1.46
C GLY A 210 -2.87 12.50 2.14
N LEU A 211 -1.57 12.22 2.13
CA LEU A 211 -0.98 11.13 2.87
C LEU A 211 -0.03 11.66 3.93
N MET A 212 -0.24 11.24 5.19
CA MET A 212 0.67 11.45 6.29
C MET A 212 1.33 10.12 6.64
N LEU A 213 2.63 10.03 6.39
CA LEU A 213 3.43 8.84 6.70
C LEU A 213 4.09 9.04 8.05
N VAL A 214 3.84 8.14 8.99
CA VAL A 214 4.42 8.16 10.33
C VAL A 214 5.31 6.94 10.51
N ASP A 215 6.59 7.17 10.81
CA ASP A 215 7.55 6.09 10.97
C ASP A 215 8.62 6.44 12.02
N GLN A 216 9.21 5.41 12.60
CA GLN A 216 10.30 5.53 13.58
C GLN A 216 11.68 5.31 12.95
N VAL A 217 11.74 4.69 11.77
CA VAL A 217 12.98 4.25 11.12
C VAL A 217 12.99 4.70 9.65
N PRO A 218 13.28 5.98 9.38
CA PRO A 218 13.23 6.54 8.03
C PRO A 218 14.15 5.82 7.03
N THR A 219 15.24 5.21 7.45
CA THR A 219 16.11 4.41 6.58
C THR A 219 15.42 3.18 5.97
N ARG A 220 14.32 2.71 6.52
CA ARG A 220 13.54 1.60 5.97
C ARG A 220 12.58 2.02 4.87
N LEU A 221 12.25 3.30 4.80
CA LEU A 221 11.31 3.81 3.80
C LEU A 221 11.95 3.86 2.40
N ILE A 222 11.13 3.64 1.36
CA ILE A 222 11.56 3.90 -0.02
C ILE A 222 11.92 5.38 -0.19
N ASP A 223 12.85 5.68 -1.08
CA ASP A 223 13.32 7.05 -1.30
C ASP A 223 12.19 7.99 -1.73
N ASP A 224 11.24 7.50 -2.51
CA ASP A 224 10.07 8.25 -2.98
C ASP A 224 9.16 8.70 -1.83
N ALA A 225 9.02 7.91 -0.76
CA ALA A 225 8.27 8.31 0.42
C ALA A 225 8.87 9.53 1.11
N ILE A 226 10.20 9.64 1.10
CA ILE A 226 10.92 10.76 1.71
C ILE A 226 10.94 11.96 0.77
N ARG A 227 11.14 11.76 -0.54
CA ARG A 227 11.28 12.82 -1.53
C ARG A 227 9.96 13.48 -1.91
N ASN A 228 8.90 12.66 -2.10
CA ASN A 228 7.60 13.13 -2.61
C ASN A 228 6.69 13.70 -1.51
N THR A 229 7.13 13.75 -0.25
CA THR A 229 6.41 14.42 0.83
C THR A 229 6.78 15.89 0.92
N ASN A 230 5.78 16.78 0.90
CA ASN A 230 5.95 18.23 0.92
C ASN A 230 6.34 18.75 2.31
N TYR A 231 5.71 18.21 3.35
CA TYR A 231 5.97 18.52 4.74
C TYR A 231 6.81 17.41 5.37
N LYS A 232 7.86 17.81 6.07
CA LYS A 232 8.72 16.87 6.81
C LYS A 232 8.82 17.33 8.25
N ILE A 233 8.54 16.42 9.18
CA ILE A 233 8.56 16.67 10.61
C ILE A 233 9.45 15.59 11.25
N ALA A 234 10.59 15.99 11.80
CA ALA A 234 11.46 15.09 12.54
C ALA A 234 11.37 15.38 14.03
N HIS A 235 10.93 14.39 14.78
CA HIS A 235 11.16 14.31 16.21
C HIS A 235 12.55 13.73 16.49
N ARG A 236 12.89 13.52 17.78
CA ARG A 236 14.17 12.96 18.16
C ARG A 236 14.43 11.61 17.50
N LEU A 237 15.56 11.50 16.82
CA LEU A 237 16.11 10.26 16.28
C LEU A 237 17.48 10.03 16.94
N SER A 238 17.83 8.77 17.22
CA SER A 238 19.06 8.41 17.91
C SER A 238 20.06 7.65 17.03
N ALA A 239 19.58 6.89 16.04
CA ALA A 239 20.44 6.17 15.11
C ALA A 239 21.06 7.12 14.11
N LYS A 240 22.38 7.01 13.91
CA LYS A 240 23.15 7.91 13.05
C LYS A 240 22.61 7.94 11.62
N GLU A 241 22.35 6.79 11.05
CA GLU A 241 21.85 6.63 9.67
C GLU A 241 20.48 7.28 9.49
N ASP A 242 19.58 7.15 10.46
CA ASP A 242 18.27 7.77 10.46
C ASP A 242 18.36 9.30 10.56
N VAL A 243 19.28 9.79 11.39
CA VAL A 243 19.58 11.24 11.51
C VAL A 243 20.09 11.79 10.20
N GLU A 244 21.04 11.12 9.53
CA GLU A 244 21.60 11.55 8.26
C GLU A 244 20.52 11.62 7.16
N VAL A 245 19.67 10.59 7.04
CA VAL A 245 18.57 10.57 6.07
C VAL A 245 17.59 11.71 6.30
N MET A 246 17.15 11.90 7.55
CA MET A 246 16.19 12.96 7.87
C MET A 246 16.81 14.35 7.81
N ALA A 247 18.06 14.53 8.21
CA ALA A 247 18.75 15.80 8.08
C ALA A 247 18.88 16.24 6.61
N ALA A 248 19.23 15.31 5.73
CA ALA A 248 19.26 15.57 4.29
C ALA A 248 17.87 15.94 3.74
N ALA A 249 16.81 15.20 4.16
CA ALA A 249 15.44 15.47 3.76
C ALA A 249 14.91 16.83 4.25
N LEU A 250 15.36 17.27 5.43
CA LEU A 250 15.03 18.57 6.03
C LEU A 250 15.87 19.73 5.47
N GLY A 251 16.86 19.45 4.61
CA GLY A 251 17.78 20.49 4.10
C GLY A 251 18.73 21.04 5.16
N LEU A 252 19.03 20.27 6.22
CA LEU A 252 19.96 20.72 7.28
C LEU A 252 21.40 20.61 6.83
N ARG A 253 22.19 21.64 7.14
CA ARG A 253 23.67 21.61 6.96
C ARG A 253 24.29 20.62 7.93
N VAL A 254 25.52 20.18 7.63
CA VAL A 254 26.24 19.19 8.45
C VAL A 254 26.39 19.63 9.92
N ASP A 255 26.61 20.92 10.16
CA ASP A 255 26.70 21.51 11.51
C ASP A 255 25.38 21.52 12.28
N GLN A 256 24.25 21.48 11.56
CA GLN A 256 22.90 21.51 12.13
C GLN A 256 22.33 20.11 12.44
N GLN A 257 22.87 19.06 11.85
CA GLN A 257 22.35 17.68 12.01
C GLN A 257 22.36 17.21 13.46
N SER A 258 23.32 17.69 14.27
CA SER A 258 23.47 17.35 15.68
C SER A 258 22.28 17.78 16.56
N ILE A 259 21.35 18.61 16.04
CA ILE A 259 20.18 19.04 16.79
C ILE A 259 19.13 17.92 16.91
N ILE A 260 18.99 17.04 15.89
CA ILE A 260 17.96 15.99 15.87
C ILE A 260 18.07 15.03 17.07
N PRO A 261 19.24 14.48 17.41
CA PRO A 261 19.38 13.61 18.59
C PRO A 261 19.14 14.31 19.92
N LEU A 262 19.26 15.64 19.97
CA LEU A 262 19.12 16.44 21.16
C LEU A 262 17.70 16.96 21.42
N LEU A 263 16.78 16.75 20.47
CA LEU A 263 15.39 17.17 20.61
C LEU A 263 14.75 16.53 21.86
N GLN A 264 14.03 17.34 22.61
CA GLN A 264 13.26 16.91 23.77
C GLN A 264 11.84 16.48 23.36
N GLN A 265 11.13 15.82 24.25
CA GLN A 265 9.72 15.47 24.04
C GLN A 265 8.89 16.72 23.69
N GLY A 266 8.14 16.65 22.60
CA GLY A 266 7.33 17.75 22.09
C GLY A 266 8.12 18.78 21.27
N GLN A 267 9.41 18.55 21.01
CA GLN A 267 10.18 19.33 20.04
C GLN A 267 10.29 18.60 18.72
N ALA A 268 10.37 19.38 17.63
CA ALA A 268 10.56 18.86 16.28
C ALA A 268 11.34 19.86 15.42
N VAL A 269 11.95 19.35 14.37
CA VAL A 269 12.42 20.14 13.22
C VAL A 269 11.44 19.94 12.09
N ILE A 270 10.96 21.03 11.51
CA ILE A 270 9.92 21.01 10.47
C ILE A 270 10.41 21.80 9.26
N THR A 271 10.09 21.31 8.08
CA THR A 271 10.24 22.04 6.81
C THR A 271 9.09 21.73 5.86
N CYS A 272 8.81 22.60 4.94
CA CYS A 272 8.00 22.34 3.76
C CYS A 272 8.69 22.91 2.52
N ASP A 273 8.27 22.50 1.32
CA ASP A 273 8.92 22.89 0.06
C ASP A 273 8.88 24.40 -0.22
N LYS A 274 8.10 25.17 0.55
CA LYS A 274 8.00 26.63 0.42
C LYS A 274 8.85 27.37 1.44
N ASP A 275 9.47 26.65 2.37
CA ASP A 275 10.29 27.27 3.42
C ASP A 275 11.73 27.45 2.92
N ASP A 276 12.32 28.60 3.21
CA ASP A 276 13.72 28.88 2.91
C ASP A 276 14.67 28.08 3.78
N ALA A 277 14.21 27.64 4.97
CA ALA A 277 14.99 26.86 5.92
C ALA A 277 14.08 26.08 6.88
N ALA A 278 14.61 24.95 7.37
CA ALA A 278 13.93 24.17 8.40
C ALA A 278 13.85 24.95 9.73
N SER A 279 12.73 24.80 10.42
CA SER A 279 12.44 25.46 11.69
C SER A 279 12.44 24.49 12.86
N TRP A 280 13.11 24.87 13.95
CA TRP A 280 12.99 24.16 15.23
C TRP A 280 11.77 24.67 15.99
N VAL A 281 10.84 23.77 16.34
CA VAL A 281 9.56 24.11 16.95
C VAL A 281 9.29 23.32 18.21
N LYS A 282 8.44 23.88 19.07
CA LYS A 282 7.82 23.18 20.18
C LYS A 282 6.35 22.95 19.86
N ILE A 283 5.95 21.68 19.80
CA ILE A 283 4.58 21.27 19.51
C ILE A 283 3.74 21.42 20.80
N SER A 284 2.64 22.14 20.71
CA SER A 284 1.70 22.31 21.80
C SER A 284 1.02 20.96 22.13
N LYS A 285 0.81 20.70 23.42
CA LYS A 285 -0.03 19.55 23.80
C LYS A 285 -1.45 19.76 23.27
N PRO A 286 -2.09 18.73 22.70
CA PRO A 286 -3.47 18.87 22.26
C PRO A 286 -4.35 19.21 23.48
N LYS A 287 -5.25 20.18 23.32
CA LYS A 287 -6.33 20.40 24.26
C LYS A 287 -7.32 19.27 24.08
N ILE A 288 -7.22 18.23 24.90
CA ILE A 288 -8.23 17.18 24.92
C ILE A 288 -9.49 17.84 25.50
N LEU A 289 -10.46 18.12 24.65
CA LEU A 289 -11.83 18.38 25.08
C LEU A 289 -12.39 17.01 25.49
N LEU A 290 -12.37 16.75 26.82
CA LEU A 290 -13.05 15.61 27.42
C LEU A 290 -14.57 15.86 27.36
#